data_508cb4cd38f2bcbd181addffdcf28569
#
_entry.id   508cb4cd38f2bcbd181addffdcf28569
#
_cell.length_a   1.000
_cell.length_b   1.000
_cell.length_c   1.000
_cell.angle_alpha   90.00
_cell.angle_beta   90.00
_cell.angle_gamma   90.00
#
_symmetry.space_group_name_H-M   'P 1'
#
loop_
_entity.id
_entity.type
_entity.pdbx_description
1 polymer ?
#
loop_
_entity_poly.entity_id
_entity_poly.type
_entity_poly.pdbx_seq_one_letter_code
_entity_poly.pdbx_strand_id
1 'polypeptide(L)'
;MKACGIVAEYNPLHTGHVYQMNKARQISQADCIIVVMSGNFVQRGEPAVIDKYARTSAALKAGADIVVELPVYYALSSAENFAKGAVLTLNTMKAASICFGAESDNVDCLAKISRTIISESPEYKAILNKALAEGLSYPAARQTALLEYLPECKDIITGSNNILAIEYIKAILYNNLNMTYYPVLREGAGYNDDTDTAEYASAFGIRKMLMSDEHDRLKTYLTAGMYEEISNSKSCPLFLDDFSNIFNHKMLFIKQICNINNTDFADRLAEYEDISPDIANRFAGTFTGSDTITVFAMKVKSKNIVYSRICRCIMHIILEIRKSMSDSYNNIPYIRLLGFNKTGQQYLGSIKKELDVPFITKAADYKKELIFDLACSDIYAQAVYEKYVYVMKNELLQNIIRI
;
A
#
# COMPACT_ATOMS: atom_id res chain seq x y z
N MET A 1 -5.42 19.24 -20.59
CA MET A 1 -5.91 17.89 -20.25
C MET A 1 -6.14 17.83 -18.75
N LYS A 2 -7.25 17.24 -18.32
CA LYS A 2 -7.56 17.04 -16.90
C LYS A 2 -7.23 15.61 -16.49
N ALA A 3 -6.52 15.41 -15.39
CA ALA A 3 -6.19 14.08 -14.90
C ALA A 3 -6.91 13.77 -13.58
N CYS A 4 -7.31 12.51 -13.43
CA CYS A 4 -7.79 11.94 -12.16
C CYS A 4 -6.84 10.85 -11.69
N GLY A 5 -6.47 10.92 -10.42
CA GLY A 5 -5.62 9.94 -9.77
C GLY A 5 -6.41 8.78 -9.16
N ILE A 6 -5.82 7.60 -9.19
CA ILE A 6 -6.25 6.42 -8.44
C ILE A 6 -5.04 5.90 -7.68
N VAL A 7 -5.25 5.50 -6.43
CA VAL A 7 -4.22 4.83 -5.63
C VAL A 7 -4.55 3.36 -5.56
N ALA A 8 -3.60 2.51 -5.90
CA ALA A 8 -3.85 1.08 -6.01
C ALA A 8 -2.65 0.21 -5.62
N GLU A 9 -2.95 -1.00 -5.21
CA GLU A 9 -1.97 -2.08 -5.05
C GLU A 9 -2.02 -3.04 -6.24
N TYR A 10 -3.22 -3.27 -6.79
CA TYR A 10 -3.49 -4.27 -7.83
C TYR A 10 -2.87 -5.64 -7.52
N ASN A 11 -3.20 -6.17 -6.35
CA ASN A 11 -2.59 -7.38 -5.79
C ASN A 11 -3.58 -8.57 -5.72
N PRO A 12 -3.97 -9.16 -6.87
CA PRO A 12 -3.77 -8.71 -8.25
C PRO A 12 -4.86 -7.74 -8.75
N LEU A 13 -4.70 -7.22 -9.97
CA LEU A 13 -5.71 -6.40 -10.65
C LEU A 13 -6.92 -7.28 -11.04
N HIS A 14 -8.13 -6.85 -10.68
CA HIS A 14 -9.36 -7.58 -10.92
C HIS A 14 -10.47 -6.68 -11.49
N THR A 15 -11.59 -7.28 -11.90
CA THR A 15 -12.71 -6.58 -12.56
C THR A 15 -13.28 -5.41 -11.76
N GLY A 16 -13.31 -5.51 -10.43
CA GLY A 16 -13.72 -4.39 -9.55
C GLY A 16 -12.81 -3.16 -9.65
N HIS A 17 -11.51 -3.33 -9.93
CA HIS A 17 -10.62 -2.20 -10.17
C HIS A 17 -10.89 -1.52 -11.53
N VAL A 18 -11.29 -2.30 -12.55
CA VAL A 18 -11.71 -1.74 -13.85
C VAL A 18 -12.98 -0.91 -13.69
N TYR A 19 -13.95 -1.42 -12.93
CA TYR A 19 -15.15 -0.67 -12.58
C TYR A 19 -14.80 0.69 -11.94
N GLN A 20 -13.90 0.68 -10.94
CA GLN A 20 -13.41 1.91 -10.30
C GLN A 20 -12.75 2.86 -11.31
N MET A 21 -11.88 2.39 -12.20
CA MET A 21 -11.22 3.22 -13.22
C MET A 21 -12.24 3.88 -14.16
N ASN A 22 -13.23 3.11 -14.62
CA ASN A 22 -14.29 3.63 -15.49
C ASN A 22 -15.15 4.67 -14.79
N LYS A 23 -15.55 4.42 -13.53
CA LYS A 23 -16.27 5.39 -12.70
C LYS A 23 -15.43 6.64 -12.46
N ALA A 24 -14.14 6.50 -12.13
CA ALA A 24 -13.25 7.63 -11.94
C ALA A 24 -13.21 8.55 -13.18
N ARG A 25 -13.07 7.98 -14.37
CA ARG A 25 -13.10 8.74 -15.63
C ARG A 25 -14.43 9.45 -15.84
N GLN A 26 -15.54 8.76 -15.59
CA GLN A 26 -16.88 9.29 -15.78
C GLN A 26 -17.20 10.46 -14.83
N ILE A 27 -17.02 10.26 -13.51
CA ILE A 27 -17.43 11.25 -12.49
C ILE A 27 -16.50 12.46 -12.45
N SER A 28 -15.20 12.26 -12.70
CA SER A 28 -14.23 13.35 -12.73
C SER A 28 -14.18 14.07 -14.07
N GLN A 29 -14.77 13.50 -15.13
CA GLN A 29 -14.63 13.95 -16.53
C GLN A 29 -13.15 14.11 -16.92
N ALA A 30 -12.29 13.19 -16.46
CA ALA A 30 -10.87 13.24 -16.72
C ALA A 30 -10.52 12.67 -18.10
N ASP A 31 -9.62 13.37 -18.81
CA ASP A 31 -9.01 12.90 -20.05
C ASP A 31 -7.99 11.76 -19.77
N CYS A 32 -7.36 11.80 -18.61
CA CYS A 32 -6.23 10.93 -18.24
C CYS A 32 -6.43 10.33 -16.85
N ILE A 33 -6.24 9.01 -16.71
CA ILE A 33 -6.21 8.31 -15.42
C ILE A 33 -4.77 8.01 -15.04
N ILE A 34 -4.33 8.57 -13.90
CA ILE A 34 -3.03 8.33 -13.32
C ILE A 34 -3.18 7.34 -12.17
N VAL A 35 -2.51 6.21 -12.26
CA VAL A 35 -2.45 5.23 -11.17
C VAL A 35 -1.15 5.40 -10.41
N VAL A 36 -1.24 5.72 -9.11
CA VAL A 36 -0.14 5.61 -8.15
C VAL A 36 -0.20 4.22 -7.55
N MET A 37 0.76 3.38 -7.89
CA MET A 37 0.74 1.96 -7.57
C MET A 37 1.88 1.58 -6.63
N SER A 38 1.56 0.79 -5.58
CA SER A 38 2.58 0.14 -4.74
C SER A 38 3.54 -0.68 -5.59
N GLY A 39 4.83 -0.59 -5.28
CA GLY A 39 5.86 -1.41 -5.91
C GLY A 39 5.69 -2.91 -5.62
N ASN A 40 6.76 -3.62 -5.35
CA ASN A 40 6.71 -5.06 -5.09
C ASN A 40 6.23 -5.44 -3.68
N PHE A 41 5.99 -4.45 -2.82
CA PHE A 41 5.43 -4.64 -1.46
C PHE A 41 4.22 -3.72 -1.26
N VAL A 42 3.22 -4.21 -0.51
CA VAL A 42 1.93 -3.56 -0.37
C VAL A 42 1.62 -3.18 1.08
N GLN A 43 0.69 -2.26 1.27
CA GLN A 43 0.38 -1.57 2.53
C GLN A 43 0.09 -2.52 3.71
N ARG A 44 -0.43 -3.70 3.44
CA ARG A 44 -0.75 -4.69 4.49
C ARG A 44 0.45 -5.47 5.01
N GLY A 45 1.65 -5.19 4.52
CA GLY A 45 2.87 -5.89 4.93
C GLY A 45 3.06 -7.21 4.21
N GLU A 46 2.64 -7.29 2.96
CA GLU A 46 2.76 -8.47 2.12
C GLU A 46 3.58 -8.14 0.86
N PRO A 47 4.25 -9.12 0.23
CA PRO A 47 4.71 -8.95 -1.13
C PRO A 47 3.51 -8.89 -2.08
N ALA A 48 3.65 -8.20 -3.20
CA ALA A 48 2.71 -8.33 -4.29
C ALA A 48 2.84 -9.73 -4.92
N VAL A 49 1.72 -10.39 -5.23
CA VAL A 49 1.71 -11.77 -5.77
C VAL A 49 2.42 -11.90 -7.11
N ILE A 50 2.52 -10.80 -7.85
CA ILE A 50 3.24 -10.68 -9.11
C ILE A 50 3.94 -9.31 -9.15
N ASP A 51 5.07 -9.22 -9.86
CA ASP A 51 5.90 -8.02 -9.90
C ASP A 51 5.17 -6.77 -10.44
N LYS A 52 5.73 -5.62 -10.14
CA LYS A 52 5.12 -4.32 -10.49
C LYS A 52 5.02 -4.05 -11.99
N TYR A 53 5.89 -4.65 -12.83
CA TYR A 53 5.85 -4.44 -14.28
C TYR A 53 4.69 -5.21 -14.91
N ALA A 54 4.46 -6.46 -14.51
CA ALA A 54 3.30 -7.23 -14.92
C ALA A 54 1.99 -6.53 -14.51
N ARG A 55 1.92 -6.00 -13.27
CA ARG A 55 0.76 -5.24 -12.80
C ARG A 55 0.57 -3.93 -13.57
N THR A 56 1.67 -3.26 -13.95
CA THR A 56 1.63 -2.06 -14.80
C THR A 56 1.08 -2.38 -16.19
N SER A 57 1.57 -3.45 -16.83
CA SER A 57 1.06 -3.92 -18.13
C SER A 57 -0.44 -4.17 -18.07
N ALA A 58 -0.89 -4.94 -17.07
CA ALA A 58 -2.29 -5.24 -16.88
C ALA A 58 -3.15 -3.98 -16.61
N ALA A 59 -2.65 -3.03 -15.81
CA ALA A 59 -3.35 -1.79 -15.50
C ALA A 59 -3.52 -0.90 -16.74
N LEU A 60 -2.49 -0.77 -17.56
CA LEU A 60 -2.57 -0.01 -18.83
C LEU A 60 -3.54 -0.67 -19.80
N LYS A 61 -3.48 -2.01 -19.96
CA LYS A 61 -4.45 -2.77 -20.78
C LYS A 61 -5.90 -2.61 -20.27
N ALA A 62 -6.07 -2.37 -18.96
CA ALA A 62 -7.37 -2.22 -18.31
C ALA A 62 -7.93 -0.78 -18.33
N GLY A 63 -7.18 0.20 -18.84
CA GLY A 63 -7.68 1.59 -19.02
C GLY A 63 -6.97 2.66 -18.20
N ALA A 64 -5.92 2.33 -17.46
CA ALA A 64 -5.01 3.33 -16.91
C ALA A 64 -4.21 4.00 -18.04
N ASP A 65 -3.94 5.29 -17.93
CA ASP A 65 -3.15 6.01 -18.94
C ASP A 65 -1.70 6.20 -18.52
N ILE A 66 -1.46 6.31 -17.22
CA ILE A 66 -0.14 6.45 -16.60
C ILE A 66 -0.11 5.59 -15.36
N VAL A 67 0.99 4.87 -15.15
CA VAL A 67 1.27 4.17 -13.90
C VAL A 67 2.60 4.68 -13.35
N VAL A 68 2.59 5.20 -12.13
CA VAL A 68 3.77 5.62 -11.38
C VAL A 68 3.92 4.78 -10.10
N GLU A 69 5.15 4.51 -9.70
CA GLU A 69 5.45 3.75 -8.48
C GLU A 69 5.34 4.66 -7.25
N LEU A 70 4.63 4.21 -6.24
CA LEU A 70 4.70 4.80 -4.91
C LEU A 70 5.98 4.30 -4.23
N PRO A 71 6.88 5.18 -3.76
CA PRO A 71 8.10 4.76 -3.06
C PRO A 71 7.77 3.78 -1.93
N VAL A 72 8.60 2.73 -1.78
CA VAL A 72 8.31 1.59 -0.91
C VAL A 72 8.07 1.99 0.54
N TYR A 73 8.75 3.03 1.01
CA TYR A 73 8.53 3.59 2.35
C TYR A 73 7.07 3.98 2.58
N TYR A 74 6.46 4.70 1.63
CA TYR A 74 5.04 5.05 1.70
C TYR A 74 4.15 3.83 1.43
N ALA A 75 4.51 3.01 0.44
CA ALA A 75 3.72 1.85 0.03
C ALA A 75 3.54 0.83 1.17
N LEU A 76 4.56 0.67 2.03
CA LEU A 76 4.60 -0.29 3.12
C LEU A 76 4.42 0.39 4.49
N SER A 77 3.62 1.43 4.58
CA SER A 77 3.45 2.23 5.78
C SER A 77 2.03 2.14 6.38
N SER A 78 1.78 2.93 7.42
CA SER A 78 0.42 3.11 7.97
C SER A 78 -0.52 3.69 6.90
N ALA A 79 -1.84 3.56 7.09
CA ALA A 79 -2.83 4.14 6.18
C ALA A 79 -2.63 5.65 5.99
N GLU A 80 -2.22 6.35 7.03
CA GLU A 80 -1.91 7.79 7.02
C GLU A 80 -0.75 8.12 6.08
N ASN A 81 0.41 7.49 6.27
CA ASN A 81 1.60 7.74 5.45
C ASN A 81 1.41 7.24 4.02
N PHE A 82 0.76 6.09 3.83
CA PHE A 82 0.39 5.59 2.52
C PHE A 82 -0.46 6.60 1.74
N ALA A 83 -1.52 7.10 2.36
CA ALA A 83 -2.40 8.10 1.76
C ALA A 83 -1.66 9.42 1.50
N LYS A 84 -0.85 9.90 2.45
CA LYS A 84 -0.02 11.09 2.31
C LYS A 84 0.90 10.99 1.10
N GLY A 85 1.69 9.91 1.00
CA GLY A 85 2.61 9.69 -0.11
C GLY A 85 1.89 9.63 -1.46
N ALA A 86 0.78 8.90 -1.53
CA ALA A 86 0.00 8.78 -2.75
C ALA A 86 -0.63 10.11 -3.19
N VAL A 87 -1.23 10.87 -2.29
CA VAL A 87 -1.84 12.18 -2.57
C VAL A 87 -0.77 13.20 -3.01
N LEU A 88 0.38 13.24 -2.34
CA LEU A 88 1.49 14.11 -2.73
C LEU A 88 2.04 13.72 -4.11
N THR A 89 2.16 12.42 -4.42
CA THR A 89 2.56 11.94 -5.74
C THR A 89 1.57 12.43 -6.82
N LEU A 90 0.28 12.29 -6.60
CA LEU A 90 -0.75 12.78 -7.51
C LEU A 90 -0.72 14.30 -7.68
N ASN A 91 -0.51 15.04 -6.59
CA ASN A 91 -0.39 16.50 -6.64
C ASN A 91 0.86 16.92 -7.45
N THR A 92 2.00 16.28 -7.23
CA THR A 92 3.21 16.49 -8.03
C THR A 92 2.96 16.20 -9.50
N MET A 93 2.20 15.14 -9.82
CA MET A 93 1.75 14.81 -11.17
C MET A 93 0.64 15.72 -11.70
N LYS A 94 0.26 16.80 -10.98
CA LYS A 94 -0.77 17.77 -11.37
C LYS A 94 -2.15 17.16 -11.60
N ALA A 95 -2.49 16.07 -10.90
CA ALA A 95 -3.82 15.50 -10.93
C ALA A 95 -4.85 16.48 -10.33
N ALA A 96 -5.91 16.79 -11.07
CA ALA A 96 -6.96 17.71 -10.61
C ALA A 96 -7.89 17.05 -9.57
N SER A 97 -7.92 15.72 -9.53
CA SER A 97 -8.77 14.97 -8.62
C SER A 97 -8.19 13.61 -8.27
N ILE A 98 -8.71 13.04 -7.19
CA ILE A 98 -8.46 11.64 -6.79
C ILE A 98 -9.80 10.90 -6.70
N CYS A 99 -9.81 9.64 -7.13
CA CYS A 99 -10.95 8.74 -7.00
C CYS A 99 -10.52 7.50 -6.22
N PHE A 100 -11.31 7.10 -5.23
CA PHE A 100 -11.03 5.95 -4.37
C PHE A 100 -12.31 5.19 -4.01
N GLY A 101 -12.17 3.88 -3.77
CA GLY A 101 -13.27 3.04 -3.29
C GLY A 101 -13.59 3.34 -1.83
N ALA A 102 -14.87 3.47 -1.49
CA ALA A 102 -15.36 3.66 -0.13
C ALA A 102 -16.60 2.80 0.12
N GLU A 103 -16.95 2.57 1.38
CA GLU A 103 -18.21 1.93 1.79
C GLU A 103 -19.37 2.95 1.88
N SER A 104 -19.06 4.24 1.76
CA SER A 104 -20.01 5.35 1.74
C SER A 104 -19.58 6.40 0.73
N ASP A 105 -20.56 6.97 0.03
CA ASP A 105 -20.39 8.11 -0.86
C ASP A 105 -20.72 9.46 -0.20
N ASN A 106 -21.00 9.46 1.12
CA ASN A 106 -21.26 10.67 1.89
C ASN A 106 -19.96 11.46 2.10
N VAL A 107 -19.65 12.29 1.08
CA VAL A 107 -18.46 13.15 1.04
C VAL A 107 -18.39 14.10 2.23
N ASP A 108 -19.53 14.64 2.64
CA ASP A 108 -19.59 15.63 3.74
C ASP A 108 -19.17 15.02 5.08
N CYS A 109 -19.65 13.82 5.40
CA CYS A 109 -19.23 13.10 6.59
C CYS A 109 -17.75 12.68 6.54
N LEU A 110 -17.27 12.17 5.40
CA LEU A 110 -15.85 11.83 5.21
C LEU A 110 -14.96 13.07 5.45
N ALA A 111 -15.33 14.22 4.87
CA ALA A 111 -14.60 15.48 5.06
C ALA A 111 -14.70 16.00 6.49
N LYS A 112 -15.87 15.87 7.13
CA LYS A 112 -16.07 16.29 8.53
C LYS A 112 -15.19 15.50 9.48
N ILE A 113 -15.14 14.17 9.33
CA ILE A 113 -14.24 13.29 10.10
C ILE A 113 -12.77 13.71 9.88
N SER A 114 -12.38 13.91 8.62
CA SER A 114 -11.00 14.32 8.29
C SER A 114 -10.62 15.65 8.93
N ARG A 115 -11.49 16.66 8.89
CA ARG A 115 -11.27 17.96 9.54
C ARG A 115 -11.18 17.83 11.05
N THR A 116 -12.03 17.01 11.68
CA THR A 116 -11.99 16.77 13.13
C THR A 116 -10.65 16.17 13.55
N ILE A 117 -10.13 15.20 12.78
CA ILE A 117 -8.81 14.59 13.03
C ILE A 117 -7.67 15.61 12.84
N ILE A 118 -7.78 16.54 11.88
CA ILE A 118 -6.76 17.58 11.65
C ILE A 118 -6.77 18.64 12.75
N SER A 119 -7.96 19.13 13.12
CA SER A 119 -8.09 20.28 14.06
C SER A 119 -7.92 19.88 15.51
N GLU A 120 -8.30 18.64 15.86
CA GLU A 120 -8.26 18.09 17.21
C GLU A 120 -8.77 19.10 18.26
N SER A 121 -10.06 19.50 18.16
CA SER A 121 -10.65 20.43 19.10
C SER A 121 -10.45 20.00 20.56
N PRO A 122 -10.47 20.92 21.53
CA PRO A 122 -10.31 20.58 22.95
C PRO A 122 -11.29 19.50 23.43
N GLU A 123 -12.53 19.53 22.94
CA GLU A 123 -13.59 18.57 23.27
C GLU A 123 -13.25 17.19 22.71
N TYR A 124 -12.85 17.11 21.43
CA TYR A 124 -12.42 15.87 20.81
C TYR A 124 -11.20 15.26 21.51
N LYS A 125 -10.18 16.10 21.82
CA LYS A 125 -8.99 15.67 22.57
C LYS A 125 -9.32 15.12 23.95
N ALA A 126 -10.27 15.72 24.66
CA ALA A 126 -10.70 15.22 25.98
C ALA A 126 -11.25 13.80 25.88
N ILE A 127 -12.12 13.53 24.90
CA ILE A 127 -12.68 12.17 24.67
C ILE A 127 -11.57 11.20 24.28
N LEU A 128 -10.68 11.57 23.35
CA LEU A 128 -9.57 10.75 22.90
C LEU A 128 -8.64 10.37 24.07
N ASN A 129 -8.24 11.35 24.88
CA ASN A 129 -7.36 11.13 26.02
C ASN A 129 -8.01 10.25 27.10
N LYS A 130 -9.32 10.37 27.33
CA LYS A 130 -10.08 9.49 28.23
C LYS A 130 -10.02 8.04 27.72
N ALA A 131 -10.29 7.80 26.44
CA ALA A 131 -10.25 6.47 25.86
C ALA A 131 -8.82 5.85 25.89
N LEU A 132 -7.78 6.67 25.70
CA LEU A 132 -6.38 6.23 25.86
C LEU A 132 -6.05 5.88 27.32
N ALA A 133 -6.53 6.65 28.30
CA ALA A 133 -6.33 6.39 29.73
C ALA A 133 -7.05 5.09 30.19
N GLU A 134 -8.13 4.69 29.51
CA GLU A 134 -8.81 3.41 29.70
C GLU A 134 -8.06 2.20 29.07
N GLY A 135 -6.88 2.43 28.48
CA GLY A 135 -6.00 1.38 27.94
C GLY A 135 -6.34 0.96 26.52
N LEU A 136 -7.16 1.72 25.78
CA LEU A 136 -7.39 1.45 24.36
C LEU A 136 -6.15 1.77 23.52
N SER A 137 -5.93 0.99 22.47
CA SER A 137 -4.94 1.34 21.45
C SER A 137 -5.34 2.66 20.75
N TYR A 138 -4.37 3.42 20.25
CA TYR A 138 -4.66 4.71 19.59
C TYR A 138 -5.73 4.61 18.48
N PRO A 139 -5.72 3.59 17.57
CA PRO A 139 -6.78 3.45 16.58
C PRO A 139 -8.18 3.23 17.20
N ALA A 140 -8.26 2.41 18.25
CA ALA A 140 -9.52 2.14 18.96
C ALA A 140 -10.00 3.37 19.73
N ALA A 141 -9.09 4.08 20.41
CA ALA A 141 -9.40 5.31 21.12
C ALA A 141 -9.86 6.42 20.15
N ARG A 142 -9.21 6.55 18.98
CA ARG A 142 -9.60 7.49 17.91
C ARG A 142 -11.00 7.15 17.38
N GLN A 143 -11.29 5.87 17.13
CA GLN A 143 -12.62 5.43 16.70
C GLN A 143 -13.69 5.76 17.75
N THR A 144 -13.43 5.44 19.02
CA THR A 144 -14.35 5.77 20.13
C THR A 144 -14.60 7.28 20.22
N ALA A 145 -13.54 8.09 20.15
CA ALA A 145 -13.66 9.54 20.21
C ALA A 145 -14.45 10.12 19.01
N LEU A 146 -14.24 9.60 17.82
CA LEU A 146 -15.00 10.00 16.63
C LEU A 146 -16.49 9.63 16.75
N LEU A 147 -16.80 8.43 17.24
CA LEU A 147 -18.19 7.99 17.44
C LEU A 147 -18.95 8.83 18.47
N GLU A 148 -18.28 9.28 19.53
CA GLU A 148 -18.86 10.15 20.54
C GLU A 148 -19.00 11.60 20.03
N TYR A 149 -17.99 12.10 19.31
CA TYR A 149 -17.94 13.49 18.84
C TYR A 149 -18.78 13.75 17.58
N LEU A 150 -18.91 12.75 16.68
CA LEU A 150 -19.62 12.80 15.41
C LEU A 150 -20.60 11.61 15.27
N PRO A 151 -21.64 11.51 16.14
CA PRO A 151 -22.54 10.37 16.12
C PRO A 151 -23.31 10.21 14.80
N GLU A 152 -23.53 11.27 14.05
CA GLU A 152 -24.18 11.27 12.74
C GLU A 152 -23.34 10.59 11.65
N CYS A 153 -22.02 10.45 11.85
CA CYS A 153 -21.11 9.79 10.91
C CYS A 153 -20.76 8.34 11.31
N LYS A 154 -21.52 7.73 12.22
CA LYS A 154 -21.25 6.41 12.81
C LYS A 154 -21.00 5.34 11.77
N ASP A 155 -21.85 5.23 10.74
CA ASP A 155 -21.74 4.17 9.73
C ASP A 155 -20.43 4.27 8.91
N ILE A 156 -19.90 5.48 8.75
CA ILE A 156 -18.62 5.71 8.06
C ILE A 156 -17.44 5.36 8.99
N ILE A 157 -17.51 5.77 10.25
CA ILE A 157 -16.43 5.56 11.24
C ILE A 157 -16.18 4.08 11.50
N THR A 158 -17.23 3.25 11.41
CA THR A 158 -17.14 1.80 11.67
C THR A 158 -16.70 1.00 10.44
N GLY A 159 -16.76 1.56 9.24
CA GLY A 159 -16.40 0.90 7.99
C GLY A 159 -14.89 0.75 7.80
N SER A 160 -14.42 -0.46 7.60
CA SER A 160 -12.98 -0.76 7.50
C SER A 160 -12.30 -0.18 6.26
N ASN A 161 -13.02 -0.04 5.16
CA ASN A 161 -12.51 0.52 3.91
C ASN A 161 -12.57 2.07 3.88
N ASN A 162 -13.36 2.68 4.77
CA ASN A 162 -13.43 4.12 4.88
C ASN A 162 -12.17 4.75 5.50
N ILE A 163 -11.34 3.95 6.18
CA ILE A 163 -10.08 4.44 6.80
C ILE A 163 -9.19 5.12 5.76
N LEU A 164 -8.94 4.46 4.62
CA LEU A 164 -8.13 5.05 3.55
C LEU A 164 -8.80 6.25 2.90
N ALA A 165 -10.13 6.22 2.71
CA ALA A 165 -10.89 7.35 2.20
C ALA A 165 -10.71 8.60 3.08
N ILE A 166 -10.84 8.44 4.40
CA ILE A 166 -10.60 9.50 5.40
C ILE A 166 -9.15 10.01 5.32
N GLU A 167 -8.16 9.13 5.24
CA GLU A 167 -6.76 9.51 5.20
C GLU A 167 -6.38 10.22 3.88
N TYR A 168 -6.96 9.87 2.72
CA TYR A 168 -6.78 10.63 1.47
C TYR A 168 -7.33 12.05 1.59
N ILE A 169 -8.56 12.20 2.08
CA ILE A 169 -9.17 13.52 2.28
C ILE A 169 -8.37 14.33 3.31
N LYS A 170 -7.95 13.69 4.41
CA LYS A 170 -7.10 14.31 5.41
C LYS A 170 -5.79 14.83 4.80
N ALA A 171 -5.12 14.03 3.97
CA ALA A 171 -3.87 14.43 3.32
C ALA A 171 -4.08 15.64 2.38
N ILE A 172 -5.19 15.68 1.64
CA ILE A 172 -5.54 16.81 0.77
C ILE A 172 -5.77 18.08 1.60
N LEU A 173 -6.61 18.00 2.63
CA LEU A 173 -6.99 19.13 3.46
C LEU A 173 -5.80 19.66 4.29
N TYR A 174 -5.01 18.77 4.90
CA TYR A 174 -3.87 19.14 5.71
C TYR A 174 -2.79 19.87 4.91
N ASN A 175 -2.54 19.46 3.68
CA ASN A 175 -1.55 20.08 2.79
C ASN A 175 -2.15 21.22 1.95
N ASN A 176 -3.41 21.64 2.17
CA ASN A 176 -4.10 22.69 1.42
C ASN A 176 -4.03 22.50 -0.11
N LEU A 177 -4.18 21.24 -0.58
CA LEU A 177 -4.07 20.92 -2.00
C LEU A 177 -5.38 21.27 -2.75
N ASN A 178 -5.26 21.82 -3.94
CA ASN A 178 -6.39 22.06 -4.83
C ASN A 178 -6.73 20.79 -5.64
N MET A 179 -7.22 19.78 -4.94
CA MET A 179 -7.56 18.48 -5.51
C MET A 179 -8.97 18.06 -5.07
N THR A 180 -9.85 17.81 -6.05
CA THR A 180 -11.19 17.29 -5.79
C THR A 180 -11.12 15.80 -5.47
N TYR A 181 -11.96 15.30 -4.56
CA TYR A 181 -11.98 13.89 -4.18
C TYR A 181 -13.37 13.28 -4.46
N TYR A 182 -13.35 12.08 -5.05
CA TYR A 182 -14.54 11.34 -5.46
C TYR A 182 -14.53 9.94 -4.83
N PRO A 183 -15.34 9.69 -3.78
CA PRO A 183 -15.59 8.32 -3.33
C PRO A 183 -16.47 7.59 -4.35
N VAL A 184 -16.13 6.34 -4.62
CA VAL A 184 -16.91 5.40 -5.41
C VAL A 184 -17.36 4.28 -4.51
N LEU A 185 -18.67 4.07 -4.42
CA LEU A 185 -19.21 2.93 -3.67
C LEU A 185 -18.66 1.62 -4.24
N ARG A 186 -18.18 0.78 -3.35
CA ARG A 186 -17.73 -0.56 -3.72
C ARG A 186 -18.97 -1.43 -3.95
N GLU A 187 -19.07 -1.97 -5.16
CA GLU A 187 -20.08 -2.97 -5.52
C GLU A 187 -19.45 -4.36 -5.35
N GLY A 188 -20.19 -5.31 -4.76
CA GLY A 188 -19.76 -6.70 -4.59
C GLY A 188 -19.44 -7.10 -3.16
N ALA A 189 -18.77 -8.26 -2.98
CA ALA A 189 -18.45 -8.85 -1.68
C ALA A 189 -17.62 -7.92 -0.80
N GLY A 190 -17.96 -7.86 0.48
CA GLY A 190 -17.17 -7.19 1.50
C GLY A 190 -15.74 -7.74 1.55
N TYR A 191 -14.81 -6.97 2.12
CA TYR A 191 -13.39 -7.34 2.14
C TYR A 191 -13.09 -8.74 2.73
N ASN A 192 -13.94 -9.21 3.67
CA ASN A 192 -13.80 -10.48 4.38
C ASN A 192 -14.81 -11.55 3.92
N ASP A 193 -15.61 -11.31 2.88
CA ASP A 193 -16.61 -12.26 2.44
C ASP A 193 -15.98 -13.35 1.59
N ASP A 194 -16.09 -14.58 2.07
CA ASP A 194 -15.74 -15.83 1.36
C ASP A 194 -16.87 -16.23 0.37
N THR A 195 -17.53 -15.28 -0.30
CA THR A 195 -18.75 -15.59 -1.05
C THR A 195 -18.46 -16.05 -2.47
N ASP A 196 -18.87 -17.28 -2.75
CA ASP A 196 -18.88 -17.92 -4.08
C ASP A 196 -19.89 -17.29 -5.05
N THR A 197 -20.65 -16.28 -4.64
CA THR A 197 -21.82 -15.74 -5.37
C THR A 197 -21.71 -14.26 -5.71
N ALA A 198 -20.64 -13.57 -5.36
CA ALA A 198 -20.50 -12.14 -5.62
C ALA A 198 -20.05 -11.90 -7.07
N GLU A 199 -20.62 -10.88 -7.72
CA GLU A 199 -20.22 -10.41 -9.05
C GLU A 199 -18.73 -9.99 -9.11
N TYR A 200 -18.17 -9.56 -7.98
CA TYR A 200 -16.77 -9.17 -7.83
C TYR A 200 -16.13 -9.89 -6.63
N ALA A 201 -15.08 -10.66 -6.87
CA ALA A 201 -14.25 -11.21 -5.79
C ALA A 201 -13.33 -10.14 -5.21
N SER A 202 -13.05 -10.22 -3.91
CA SER A 202 -12.02 -9.39 -3.29
C SER A 202 -10.60 -9.84 -3.71
N ALA A 203 -9.62 -8.93 -3.71
CA ALA A 203 -8.22 -9.28 -3.96
C ALA A 203 -7.72 -10.38 -3.00
N PHE A 204 -8.22 -10.42 -1.77
CA PHE A 204 -7.92 -11.46 -0.79
C PHE A 204 -8.47 -12.83 -1.23
N GLY A 205 -9.73 -12.89 -1.69
CA GLY A 205 -10.33 -14.12 -2.24
C GLY A 205 -9.55 -14.63 -3.45
N ILE A 206 -9.15 -13.73 -4.36
CA ILE A 206 -8.35 -14.10 -5.54
C ILE A 206 -6.97 -14.64 -5.12
N ARG A 207 -6.32 -14.07 -4.10
CA ARG A 207 -5.05 -14.61 -3.58
C ARG A 207 -5.22 -16.01 -2.97
N LYS A 208 -6.35 -16.28 -2.29
CA LYS A 208 -6.67 -17.66 -1.85
C LYS A 208 -6.81 -18.63 -3.01
N MET A 209 -7.51 -18.24 -4.09
CA MET A 209 -7.64 -19.07 -5.30
C MET A 209 -6.28 -19.35 -5.95
N LEU A 210 -5.36 -18.37 -5.95
CA LEU A 210 -3.98 -18.56 -6.42
C LEU A 210 -3.18 -19.53 -5.55
N MET A 211 -3.48 -19.64 -4.26
CA MET A 211 -2.86 -20.61 -3.35
C MET A 211 -3.43 -22.02 -3.51
N SER A 212 -4.70 -22.15 -3.88
CA SER A 212 -5.42 -23.44 -4.02
C SER A 212 -5.42 -23.99 -5.44
N ASP A 213 -4.73 -23.36 -6.39
CA ASP A 213 -4.62 -23.77 -7.79
C ASP A 213 -5.97 -23.81 -8.56
N GLU A 214 -6.93 -22.97 -8.12
CA GLU A 214 -8.27 -22.86 -8.75
C GLU A 214 -8.24 -21.98 -10.01
N HIS A 215 -7.41 -22.33 -10.98
CA HIS A 215 -7.14 -21.49 -12.16
C HIS A 215 -8.38 -21.17 -13.03
N ASP A 216 -9.34 -22.08 -13.13
CA ASP A 216 -10.55 -21.83 -13.95
C ASP A 216 -11.42 -20.72 -13.37
N ARG A 217 -11.47 -20.58 -12.04
CA ARG A 217 -12.21 -19.52 -11.36
C ARG A 217 -11.52 -18.16 -11.48
N LEU A 218 -10.20 -18.12 -11.59
CA LEU A 218 -9.44 -16.87 -11.74
C LEU A 218 -9.85 -16.09 -12.98
N LYS A 219 -10.19 -16.78 -14.09
CA LYS A 219 -10.64 -16.14 -15.34
C LYS A 219 -11.87 -15.26 -15.16
N THR A 220 -12.75 -15.62 -14.22
CA THR A 220 -13.99 -14.88 -13.97
C THR A 220 -13.73 -13.53 -13.32
N TYR A 221 -12.74 -13.46 -12.44
CA TYR A 221 -12.50 -12.30 -11.60
C TYR A 221 -11.34 -11.42 -12.05
N LEU A 222 -10.34 -11.99 -12.72
CA LEU A 222 -9.21 -11.24 -13.25
C LEU A 222 -9.57 -10.56 -14.59
N THR A 223 -8.91 -9.44 -14.87
CA THR A 223 -8.91 -8.93 -16.23
C THR A 223 -8.15 -9.88 -17.16
N ALA A 224 -8.51 -9.91 -18.45
CA ALA A 224 -7.80 -10.75 -19.44
C ALA A 224 -6.28 -10.48 -19.42
N GLY A 225 -5.89 -9.19 -19.34
CA GLY A 225 -4.48 -8.82 -19.26
C GLY A 225 -3.77 -9.32 -17.99
N MET A 226 -4.44 -9.28 -16.82
CA MET A 226 -3.85 -9.79 -15.57
C MET A 226 -3.76 -11.32 -15.55
N TYR A 227 -4.79 -11.98 -16.07
CA TYR A 227 -4.78 -13.44 -16.22
C TYR A 227 -3.64 -13.89 -17.13
N GLU A 228 -3.42 -13.20 -18.25
CA GLU A 228 -2.31 -13.45 -19.17
C GLU A 228 -0.94 -13.29 -18.49
N GLU A 229 -0.74 -12.18 -17.74
CA GLU A 229 0.51 -11.91 -17.02
C GLU A 229 0.78 -13.01 -15.96
N ILE A 230 -0.23 -13.44 -15.21
CA ILE A 230 -0.08 -14.51 -14.22
C ILE A 230 0.21 -15.85 -14.88
N SER A 231 -0.57 -16.22 -15.92
CA SER A 231 -0.45 -17.53 -16.58
C SER A 231 0.89 -17.72 -17.31
N ASN A 232 1.48 -16.61 -17.82
CA ASN A 232 2.77 -16.65 -18.51
C ASN A 232 3.97 -16.38 -17.59
N SER A 233 3.72 -16.05 -16.31
CA SER A 233 4.78 -15.71 -15.37
C SER A 233 5.57 -16.94 -14.93
N LYS A 234 6.89 -16.77 -14.80
CA LYS A 234 7.81 -17.75 -14.18
C LYS A 234 8.17 -17.37 -12.73
N SER A 235 7.56 -16.31 -12.20
CA SER A 235 7.93 -15.68 -10.92
C SER A 235 6.73 -15.41 -10.00
N CYS A 236 5.59 -16.03 -10.27
CA CYS A 236 4.31 -15.77 -9.60
C CYS A 236 3.56 -17.10 -9.36
N PRO A 237 2.74 -17.20 -8.28
CA PRO A 237 2.51 -16.18 -7.24
C PRO A 237 3.55 -16.19 -6.11
N LEU A 238 3.86 -15.02 -5.54
CA LEU A 238 4.60 -14.87 -4.29
C LEU A 238 3.66 -14.55 -3.13
N PHE A 239 3.96 -15.12 -1.97
CA PHE A 239 3.20 -14.93 -0.73
C PHE A 239 4.13 -14.60 0.43
N LEU A 240 3.54 -14.20 1.56
CA LEU A 240 4.25 -13.78 2.75
C LEU A 240 5.27 -14.82 3.25
N ASP A 241 4.89 -16.09 3.28
CA ASP A 241 5.73 -17.18 3.79
C ASP A 241 6.91 -17.55 2.89
N ASP A 242 6.90 -17.11 1.62
CA ASP A 242 8.06 -17.25 0.71
C ASP A 242 9.26 -16.39 1.17
N PHE A 243 9.04 -15.44 2.10
CA PHE A 243 10.08 -14.62 2.71
C PHE A 243 10.56 -15.14 4.08
N SER A 244 10.07 -16.29 4.54
CA SER A 244 10.36 -16.79 5.90
C SER A 244 11.84 -17.06 6.14
N ASN A 245 12.57 -17.59 5.16
CA ASN A 245 14.00 -17.82 5.26
C ASN A 245 14.79 -16.51 5.40
N ILE A 246 14.42 -15.51 4.58
CA ILE A 246 15.03 -14.17 4.61
C ILE A 246 14.80 -13.53 5.98
N PHE A 247 13.55 -13.61 6.49
CA PHE A 247 13.18 -13.08 7.80
C PHE A 247 13.97 -13.76 8.93
N ASN A 248 13.96 -15.09 8.97
CA ASN A 248 14.64 -15.85 10.02
C ASN A 248 16.15 -15.59 10.01
N HIS A 249 16.77 -15.58 8.82
CA HIS A 249 18.20 -15.24 8.69
C HIS A 249 18.48 -13.83 9.23
N LYS A 250 17.67 -12.85 8.84
CA LYS A 250 17.80 -11.46 9.28
C LYS A 250 17.70 -11.31 10.80
N MET A 251 16.69 -11.92 11.40
CA MET A 251 16.46 -11.89 12.84
C MET A 251 17.59 -12.58 13.61
N LEU A 252 18.07 -13.74 13.15
CA LEU A 252 19.22 -14.43 13.73
C LEU A 252 20.48 -13.58 13.66
N PHE A 253 20.74 -12.93 12.54
CA PHE A 253 21.87 -12.03 12.36
C PHE A 253 21.82 -10.84 13.31
N ILE A 254 20.66 -10.16 13.41
CA ILE A 254 20.46 -9.05 14.36
C ILE A 254 20.72 -9.53 15.80
N LYS A 255 20.12 -10.66 16.20
CA LYS A 255 20.28 -11.23 17.53
C LYS A 255 21.75 -11.56 17.84
N GLN A 256 22.48 -12.12 16.89
CA GLN A 256 23.91 -12.42 17.04
C GLN A 256 24.74 -11.14 17.23
N ILE A 257 24.49 -10.10 16.45
CA ILE A 257 25.17 -8.81 16.58
C ILE A 257 24.89 -8.19 17.95
N CYS A 258 23.65 -8.26 18.44
CA CYS A 258 23.28 -7.78 19.77
C CYS A 258 24.06 -8.54 20.87
N ASN A 259 24.15 -9.86 20.76
CA ASN A 259 24.91 -10.69 21.72
C ASN A 259 26.41 -10.35 21.71
N ILE A 260 27.02 -10.15 20.53
CA ILE A 260 28.45 -9.78 20.41
C ILE A 260 28.68 -8.40 21.02
N ASN A 261 27.80 -7.45 20.82
CA ASN A 261 27.97 -6.07 21.29
C ASN A 261 27.39 -5.82 22.70
N ASN A 262 26.85 -6.85 23.35
CA ASN A 262 26.17 -6.76 24.64
C ASN A 262 25.06 -5.68 24.65
N THR A 263 24.23 -5.65 23.60
CA THR A 263 23.08 -4.75 23.45
C THR A 263 21.78 -5.56 23.49
N ASP A 264 20.68 -4.91 23.90
CA ASP A 264 19.38 -5.57 23.96
C ASP A 264 18.79 -5.81 22.57
N PHE A 265 18.25 -7.03 22.37
CA PHE A 265 17.67 -7.42 21.08
C PHE A 265 16.34 -6.70 20.79
N ALA A 266 15.50 -6.51 21.82
CA ALA A 266 14.24 -5.81 21.65
C ALA A 266 14.47 -4.31 21.36
N ASP A 267 15.45 -3.67 22.05
CA ASP A 267 15.81 -2.28 21.76
C ASP A 267 16.26 -2.12 20.32
N ARG A 268 17.05 -3.07 19.81
CA ARG A 268 17.49 -3.06 18.40
C ARG A 268 16.32 -3.21 17.42
N LEU A 269 15.34 -4.06 17.74
CA LEU A 269 14.12 -4.22 16.94
C LEU A 269 13.23 -2.98 17.00
N ALA A 270 13.23 -2.26 18.12
CA ALA A 270 12.45 -1.01 18.27
C ALA A 270 12.93 0.14 17.38
N GLU A 271 14.12 0.04 16.75
CA GLU A 271 14.60 1.04 15.79
C GLU A 271 13.88 0.97 14.44
N TYR A 272 13.24 -0.17 14.12
CA TYR A 272 12.51 -0.34 12.88
C TYR A 272 11.16 0.40 12.91
N GLU A 273 10.72 0.85 11.73
CA GLU A 273 9.46 1.58 11.58
C GLU A 273 8.27 0.73 12.07
N ASP A 274 7.23 1.37 12.59
CA ASP A 274 6.00 0.77 13.13
C ASP A 274 6.20 -0.19 14.34
N ILE A 275 7.44 -0.43 14.80
CA ILE A 275 7.76 -1.30 15.94
C ILE A 275 7.83 -0.47 17.22
N SER A 276 6.77 -0.57 18.05
CA SER A 276 6.78 -0.02 19.41
C SER A 276 7.60 -0.92 20.36
N PRO A 277 8.05 -0.40 21.53
CA PRO A 277 8.74 -1.22 22.53
C PRO A 277 7.98 -2.49 22.92
N ASP A 278 6.64 -2.43 23.02
CA ASP A 278 5.80 -3.61 23.31
C ASP A 278 5.89 -4.66 22.19
N ILE A 279 5.80 -4.23 20.92
CA ILE A 279 5.95 -5.13 19.76
C ILE A 279 7.36 -5.71 19.73
N ALA A 280 8.40 -4.90 19.97
CA ALA A 280 9.79 -5.34 19.99
C ALA A 280 10.03 -6.44 21.04
N ASN A 281 9.54 -6.24 22.27
CA ASN A 281 9.63 -7.24 23.35
C ASN A 281 8.92 -8.54 22.97
N ARG A 282 7.72 -8.44 22.35
CA ARG A 282 6.98 -9.62 21.90
C ARG A 282 7.70 -10.35 20.78
N PHE A 283 8.28 -9.63 19.82
CA PHE A 283 9.10 -10.22 18.74
C PHE A 283 10.31 -10.95 19.33
N ALA A 284 11.07 -10.30 20.21
CA ALA A 284 12.26 -10.87 20.85
C ALA A 284 11.93 -12.13 21.67
N GLY A 285 10.84 -12.10 22.44
CA GLY A 285 10.40 -13.21 23.26
C GLY A 285 9.76 -14.37 22.50
N THR A 286 9.21 -14.11 21.30
CA THR A 286 8.53 -15.15 20.50
C THR A 286 9.44 -15.79 19.46
N PHE A 287 10.52 -15.12 19.05
CA PHE A 287 11.35 -15.54 17.94
C PHE A 287 12.16 -16.82 18.25
N THR A 288 11.91 -17.88 17.47
CA THR A 288 12.60 -19.18 17.58
C THR A 288 13.61 -19.42 16.45
N GLY A 289 13.47 -18.74 15.31
CA GLY A 289 14.31 -18.90 14.12
C GLY A 289 13.89 -20.02 13.18
N SER A 290 12.73 -20.65 13.39
CA SER A 290 12.25 -21.80 12.59
C SER A 290 10.77 -21.69 12.17
N ASP A 291 10.07 -20.64 12.57
CA ASP A 291 8.68 -20.43 12.16
C ASP A 291 8.59 -19.84 10.76
N THR A 292 7.50 -20.12 10.04
CA THR A 292 7.12 -19.29 8.90
C THR A 292 6.63 -17.92 9.38
N ILE A 293 6.64 -16.91 8.51
CA ILE A 293 6.18 -15.56 8.89
C ILE A 293 4.74 -15.59 9.38
N THR A 294 3.86 -16.36 8.71
CA THR A 294 2.45 -16.49 9.12
C THR A 294 2.34 -17.07 10.53
N VAL A 295 3.07 -18.14 10.83
CA VAL A 295 3.07 -18.76 12.17
C VAL A 295 3.61 -17.80 13.22
N PHE A 296 4.74 -17.14 12.94
CA PHE A 296 5.33 -16.16 13.85
C PHE A 296 4.35 -14.98 14.11
N ALA A 297 3.77 -14.41 13.06
CA ALA A 297 2.82 -13.31 13.17
C ALA A 297 1.58 -13.68 14.00
N MET A 298 1.09 -14.91 13.86
CA MET A 298 -0.05 -15.40 14.67
C MET A 298 0.31 -15.57 16.15
N LYS A 299 1.53 -15.97 16.47
CA LYS A 299 2.02 -16.05 17.86
C LYS A 299 2.16 -14.66 18.51
N VAL A 300 2.57 -13.65 17.72
CA VAL A 300 2.74 -12.27 18.19
C VAL A 300 1.40 -11.53 18.33
N LYS A 301 0.41 -11.90 17.51
CA LYS A 301 -0.91 -11.23 17.46
C LYS A 301 -1.57 -11.16 18.83
N SER A 302 -2.20 -10.02 19.12
CA SER A 302 -2.97 -9.81 20.35
C SER A 302 -4.23 -8.96 20.04
N LYS A 303 -5.07 -8.75 21.05
CA LYS A 303 -6.28 -7.90 20.92
C LYS A 303 -5.94 -6.48 20.42
N ASN A 304 -4.78 -5.95 20.83
CA ASN A 304 -4.38 -4.56 20.54
C ASN A 304 -3.40 -4.44 19.36
N ILE A 305 -2.91 -5.56 18.79
CA ILE A 305 -1.94 -5.56 17.69
C ILE A 305 -2.54 -6.37 16.54
N VAL A 306 -2.99 -5.66 15.50
CA VAL A 306 -3.63 -6.28 14.34
C VAL A 306 -2.60 -6.98 13.45
N TYR A 307 -3.02 -8.06 12.78
CA TYR A 307 -2.17 -8.92 11.96
C TYR A 307 -1.38 -8.14 10.88
N SER A 308 -2.05 -7.26 10.14
CA SER A 308 -1.40 -6.47 9.09
C SER A 308 -0.29 -5.55 9.61
N ARG A 309 -0.41 -5.03 10.84
CA ARG A 309 0.67 -4.26 11.48
C ARG A 309 1.88 -5.14 11.76
N ILE A 310 1.66 -6.36 12.27
CA ILE A 310 2.76 -7.32 12.51
C ILE A 310 3.47 -7.66 11.21
N CYS A 311 2.71 -7.92 10.13
CA CYS A 311 3.29 -8.19 8.81
C CYS A 311 4.12 -7.00 8.30
N ARG A 312 3.65 -5.75 8.47
CA ARG A 312 4.45 -4.56 8.14
C ARG A 312 5.74 -4.50 8.95
N CYS A 313 5.67 -4.70 10.27
CA CYS A 313 6.85 -4.74 11.14
C CYS A 313 7.88 -5.77 10.65
N ILE A 314 7.43 -6.96 10.27
CA ILE A 314 8.28 -8.02 9.72
C ILE A 314 8.94 -7.56 8.41
N MET A 315 8.16 -6.99 7.48
CA MET A 315 8.69 -6.46 6.24
C MET A 315 9.64 -5.28 6.47
N HIS A 316 9.39 -4.42 7.47
CA HIS A 316 10.31 -3.35 7.83
C HIS A 316 11.67 -3.90 8.29
N ILE A 317 11.68 -5.00 9.06
CA ILE A 317 12.93 -5.68 9.43
C ILE A 317 13.64 -6.25 8.22
N ILE A 318 12.92 -6.97 7.35
CA ILE A 318 13.47 -7.57 6.13
C ILE A 318 14.10 -6.50 5.24
N LEU A 319 13.38 -5.39 5.01
CA LEU A 319 13.74 -4.34 4.08
C LEU A 319 14.58 -3.21 4.68
N GLU A 320 14.97 -3.30 5.96
CA GLU A 320 15.72 -2.24 6.67
C GLU A 320 15.00 -0.88 6.72
N ILE A 321 13.66 -0.86 6.79
CA ILE A 321 12.90 0.38 6.98
C ILE A 321 12.98 0.80 8.45
N ARG A 322 13.69 1.89 8.72
CA ARG A 322 13.94 2.38 10.08
C ARG A 322 13.20 3.67 10.37
N LYS A 323 12.92 3.92 11.64
CA LYS A 323 12.30 5.18 12.11
C LYS A 323 13.08 6.43 11.67
N SER A 324 14.40 6.34 11.61
CA SER A 324 15.25 7.44 11.15
C SER A 324 15.03 7.82 9.69
N MET A 325 14.38 6.97 8.89
CA MET A 325 14.03 7.25 7.50
C MET A 325 12.72 8.05 7.37
N SER A 326 11.84 8.02 8.40
CA SER A 326 10.54 8.68 8.35
C SER A 326 10.65 10.22 8.18
N ASP A 327 11.65 10.84 8.77
CA ASP A 327 11.89 12.27 8.67
C ASP A 327 12.32 12.71 7.27
N SER A 328 12.89 11.79 6.49
CA SER A 328 13.37 12.05 5.12
C SER A 328 12.23 12.12 4.08
N TYR A 329 11.02 11.64 4.43
CA TYR A 329 9.91 11.50 3.49
C TYR A 329 8.74 12.46 3.78
N ASN A 330 9.04 13.68 4.19
CA ASN A 330 8.01 14.71 4.33
C ASN A 330 7.46 15.19 2.98
N ASN A 331 8.20 14.96 1.88
CA ASN A 331 7.84 15.29 0.50
C ASN A 331 8.13 14.10 -0.41
N ILE A 332 7.56 14.12 -1.61
CA ILE A 332 7.86 13.11 -2.63
C ILE A 332 9.26 13.38 -3.21
N PRO A 333 10.22 12.45 -3.07
CA PRO A 333 11.59 12.69 -3.49
C PRO A 333 11.77 12.60 -5.01
N TYR A 334 10.89 11.88 -5.71
CA TYR A 334 10.91 11.66 -7.16
C TYR A 334 9.57 11.11 -7.64
N ILE A 335 9.35 11.17 -8.94
CA ILE A 335 8.28 10.42 -9.62
C ILE A 335 8.91 9.32 -10.46
N ARG A 336 8.64 8.06 -10.15
CA ARG A 336 9.09 6.91 -10.94
C ARG A 336 7.99 6.43 -11.87
N LEU A 337 8.17 6.64 -13.17
CA LEU A 337 7.26 6.17 -14.20
C LEU A 337 7.48 4.68 -14.48
N LEU A 338 6.42 3.88 -14.37
CA LEU A 338 6.45 2.46 -14.72
C LEU A 338 5.89 2.20 -16.12
N GLY A 339 4.89 2.95 -16.54
CA GLY A 339 4.32 2.79 -17.86
C GLY A 339 3.31 3.86 -18.23
N PHE A 340 3.00 3.95 -19.53
CA PHE A 340 1.99 4.85 -20.08
C PHE A 340 1.48 4.38 -21.45
N ASN A 341 0.29 4.87 -21.83
CA ASN A 341 -0.28 4.76 -23.17
C ASN A 341 -0.20 6.10 -23.92
N LYS A 342 -0.76 6.18 -25.13
CA LYS A 342 -0.75 7.39 -25.98
C LYS A 342 -1.35 8.62 -25.29
N THR A 343 -2.47 8.47 -24.55
CA THR A 343 -3.10 9.56 -23.77
C THR A 343 -2.18 10.02 -22.65
N GLY A 344 -1.60 9.06 -21.91
CA GLY A 344 -0.61 9.34 -20.88
C GLY A 344 0.61 10.08 -21.41
N GLN A 345 1.11 9.73 -22.60
CA GLN A 345 2.21 10.44 -23.26
C GLN A 345 1.88 11.91 -23.50
N GLN A 346 0.66 12.19 -24.00
CA GLN A 346 0.23 13.57 -24.23
C GLN A 346 0.14 14.36 -22.94
N TYR A 347 -0.44 13.77 -21.90
CA TYR A 347 -0.52 14.39 -20.58
C TYR A 347 0.86 14.67 -19.99
N LEU A 348 1.77 13.68 -19.98
CA LEU A 348 3.15 13.85 -19.50
C LEU A 348 3.88 14.97 -20.26
N GLY A 349 3.66 15.08 -21.57
CA GLY A 349 4.20 16.16 -22.38
C GLY A 349 3.76 17.56 -21.90
N SER A 350 2.54 17.68 -21.41
CA SER A 350 1.99 18.97 -20.92
C SER A 350 2.51 19.38 -19.55
N ILE A 351 2.79 18.42 -18.65
CA ILE A 351 3.19 18.72 -17.26
C ILE A 351 4.69 18.63 -16.99
N LYS A 352 5.47 17.98 -17.87
CA LYS A 352 6.89 17.65 -17.61
C LYS A 352 7.75 18.85 -17.20
N LYS A 353 7.47 20.04 -17.72
CA LYS A 353 8.22 21.26 -17.40
C LYS A 353 7.84 21.87 -16.04
N GLU A 354 6.75 21.43 -15.45
CA GLU A 354 6.21 21.92 -14.18
C GLU A 354 6.54 21.01 -13.00
N LEU A 355 7.26 19.89 -13.27
CA LEU A 355 7.68 18.97 -12.23
C LEU A 355 8.92 19.52 -11.54
N ASP A 356 8.85 19.64 -10.23
CA ASP A 356 9.86 20.18 -9.32
C ASP A 356 10.70 19.08 -8.63
N VAL A 357 10.44 17.83 -8.98
CA VAL A 357 11.20 16.65 -8.51
C VAL A 357 11.73 15.83 -9.68
N PRO A 358 12.77 15.01 -9.49
CA PRO A 358 13.25 14.09 -10.51
C PRO A 358 12.14 13.22 -11.11
N PHE A 359 11.99 13.24 -12.43
CA PHE A 359 11.06 12.39 -13.16
C PHE A 359 11.82 11.23 -13.81
N ILE A 360 11.71 10.06 -13.19
CA ILE A 360 12.54 8.89 -13.46
C ILE A 360 11.86 7.98 -14.48
N THR A 361 12.46 7.89 -15.66
CA THR A 361 12.05 7.00 -16.75
C THR A 361 13.02 5.85 -16.96
N LYS A 362 14.25 5.96 -16.45
CA LYS A 362 15.29 4.93 -16.55
C LYS A 362 16.01 4.85 -15.20
N ALA A 363 15.82 3.74 -14.50
CA ALA A 363 16.36 3.57 -13.16
C ALA A 363 17.89 3.67 -13.09
N ALA A 364 18.58 3.24 -14.15
CA ALA A 364 20.04 3.27 -14.20
C ALA A 364 20.64 4.68 -14.09
N ASP A 365 19.90 5.72 -14.50
CA ASP A 365 20.36 7.12 -14.48
C ASP A 365 20.12 7.80 -13.11
N TYR A 366 19.35 7.17 -12.21
CA TYR A 366 18.92 7.69 -10.91
C TYR A 366 19.17 6.70 -9.76
N LYS A 367 20.32 6.02 -9.78
CA LYS A 367 20.67 4.99 -8.79
C LYS A 367 20.71 5.50 -7.36
N LYS A 368 21.09 6.76 -7.16
CA LYS A 368 21.19 7.36 -5.82
C LYS A 368 19.81 7.62 -5.22
N GLU A 369 18.91 8.19 -6.02
CA GLU A 369 17.54 8.50 -5.63
C GLU A 369 16.74 7.22 -5.36
N LEU A 370 16.96 6.18 -6.15
CA LEU A 370 16.26 4.91 -6.10
C LEU A 370 16.95 3.84 -5.23
N ILE A 371 18.06 4.15 -4.57
CA ILE A 371 18.94 3.15 -3.93
C ILE A 371 18.13 2.22 -2.99
N PHE A 372 17.17 2.78 -2.27
CA PHE A 372 16.37 2.03 -1.33
C PHE A 372 15.33 1.15 -2.03
N ASP A 373 14.60 1.69 -3.01
CA ASP A 373 13.59 0.92 -3.78
C ASP A 373 14.26 -0.19 -4.62
N LEU A 374 15.48 0.05 -5.13
CA LEU A 374 16.28 -0.95 -5.82
C LEU A 374 16.65 -2.10 -4.88
N ALA A 375 17.16 -1.80 -3.68
CA ALA A 375 17.48 -2.81 -2.67
C ALA A 375 16.25 -3.64 -2.27
N CYS A 376 15.09 -3.02 -2.10
CA CYS A 376 13.85 -3.74 -1.84
C CYS A 376 13.44 -4.64 -3.02
N SER A 377 13.63 -4.19 -4.25
CA SER A 377 13.37 -5.01 -5.45
C SER A 377 14.31 -6.22 -5.55
N ASP A 378 15.58 -6.07 -5.14
CA ASP A 378 16.52 -7.18 -5.10
C ASP A 378 16.11 -8.25 -4.08
N ILE A 379 15.58 -7.84 -2.91
CA ILE A 379 15.03 -8.79 -1.91
C ILE A 379 13.81 -9.52 -2.45
N TYR A 380 12.91 -8.83 -3.19
CA TYR A 380 11.80 -9.49 -3.86
C TYR A 380 12.29 -10.50 -4.90
N ALA A 381 13.29 -10.14 -5.71
CA ALA A 381 13.89 -11.03 -6.71
C ALA A 381 14.58 -12.24 -6.07
N GLN A 382 15.17 -12.09 -4.88
CA GLN A 382 15.75 -13.19 -4.11
C GLN A 382 14.68 -14.22 -3.70
N ALA A 383 13.53 -13.76 -3.18
CA ALA A 383 12.42 -14.66 -2.84
C ALA A 383 11.86 -15.40 -4.07
N VAL A 384 11.77 -14.71 -5.23
CA VAL A 384 11.43 -15.35 -6.51
C VAL A 384 12.44 -16.44 -6.85
N TYR A 385 13.74 -16.16 -6.74
CA TYR A 385 14.79 -17.13 -7.03
C TYR A 385 14.73 -18.35 -6.10
N GLU A 386 14.51 -18.13 -4.80
CA GLU A 386 14.38 -19.24 -3.84
C GLU A 386 13.20 -20.16 -4.18
N LYS A 387 12.06 -19.60 -4.58
CA LYS A 387 10.86 -20.37 -4.87
C LYS A 387 10.87 -21.05 -6.24
N TYR A 388 11.33 -20.33 -7.27
CA TYR A 388 11.15 -20.73 -8.67
C TYR A 388 12.45 -21.04 -9.40
N VAL A 389 13.62 -20.84 -8.79
CA VAL A 389 14.94 -20.93 -9.44
C VAL A 389 14.99 -20.06 -10.71
N TYR A 390 14.27 -18.91 -10.67
CA TYR A 390 14.13 -17.99 -11.79
C TYR A 390 14.83 -16.67 -11.46
N VAL A 391 15.77 -16.25 -12.30
CA VAL A 391 16.47 -14.97 -12.19
C VAL A 391 15.64 -13.88 -12.83
N MET A 392 15.07 -12.99 -12.03
CA MET A 392 14.34 -11.84 -12.51
C MET A 392 15.27 -10.89 -13.27
N LYS A 393 14.73 -10.17 -14.26
CA LYS A 393 15.46 -9.11 -14.94
C LYS A 393 15.81 -8.00 -13.95
N ASN A 394 17.09 -7.61 -13.93
CA ASN A 394 17.58 -6.57 -13.02
C ASN A 394 16.81 -5.25 -13.22
N GLU A 395 16.47 -4.62 -12.11
CA GLU A 395 15.66 -3.39 -12.04
C GLU A 395 16.26 -2.22 -12.88
N LEU A 396 17.60 -2.14 -12.93
CA LEU A 396 18.30 -1.11 -13.72
C LEU A 396 18.19 -1.32 -15.25
N LEU A 397 17.87 -2.53 -15.66
CA LEU A 397 17.67 -2.92 -17.06
C LEU A 397 16.21 -2.90 -17.49
N GLN A 398 15.27 -2.66 -16.55
CA GLN A 398 13.86 -2.60 -16.88
C GLN A 398 13.52 -1.36 -17.71
N ASN A 399 12.65 -1.57 -18.70
CA ASN A 399 12.14 -0.48 -19.53
C ASN A 399 10.76 -0.08 -19.04
N ILE A 400 10.40 1.18 -19.30
CA ILE A 400 9.03 1.65 -19.13
C ILE A 400 8.10 0.86 -20.08
N ILE A 401 6.94 0.47 -19.57
CA ILE A 401 5.90 -0.20 -20.38
C ILE A 401 5.16 0.85 -21.21
N ARG A 402 5.04 0.59 -22.51
CA ARG A 402 4.32 1.42 -23.47
C ARG A 402 3.33 0.58 -24.23
N ILE A 403 2.06 1.03 -24.29
CA ILE A 403 1.01 0.36 -25.06
C ILE A 403 0.27 1.35 -25.97
#